data_c43ddb9eb44629754309a1ee7675a851
#
_entry.id   c43ddb9eb44629754309a1ee7675a851
#
_cell.length_a   1.000
_cell.length_b   1.000
_cell.length_c   1.000
_cell.angle_alpha   90.00
_cell.angle_beta   90.00
_cell.angle_gamma   90.00
#
_symmetry.space_group_name_H-M   'P 1'
#
loop_
_entity.id
_entity.type
_entity.pdbx_description
1 polymer ?
#
loop_
_entity_poly.entity_id
_entity_poly.type
_entity_poly.pdbx_seq_one_letter_code
_entity_poly.pdbx_strand_id
1 'polypeptide(L)'
;MSIRVLFICHGNICRSVSAEYIFNMMVAERGLSDRFRADSAATSTEEIGNPIYPPMRKALIQHNVPIGDHRARQVRRSEYEDFDLIIGMDEENMYYLGRILGEDRDGKIKYLMEYTDTPDAEIEDPWYTRNFEKAYQDIYKGCKGLLNELT
;
A
#
# COMPACT_ATOMS: atom_id res chain seq x y z
N MET A 1 -2.51 17.94 -12.93
CA MET A 1 -3.23 16.69 -12.62
C MET A 1 -2.39 15.82 -11.69
N SER A 2 -3.01 15.21 -10.73
CA SER A 2 -2.30 14.32 -9.81
C SER A 2 -2.69 12.86 -10.06
N ILE A 3 -1.73 11.96 -9.82
CA ILE A 3 -1.95 10.53 -9.89
C ILE A 3 -2.26 10.05 -8.47
N ARG A 4 -3.38 9.35 -8.31
CA ARG A 4 -3.85 8.85 -7.02
C ARG A 4 -3.63 7.34 -6.93
N VAL A 5 -2.89 6.91 -5.91
CA VAL A 5 -2.55 5.50 -5.69
C VAL A 5 -3.20 5.03 -4.39
N LEU A 6 -3.89 3.89 -4.44
CA LEU A 6 -4.49 3.28 -3.26
C LEU A 6 -3.77 1.96 -2.97
N PHE A 7 -3.14 1.87 -1.81
CA PHE A 7 -2.48 0.63 -1.36
C PHE A 7 -3.46 -0.20 -0.53
N ILE A 8 -3.49 -1.50 -0.78
CA ILE A 8 -4.44 -2.43 -0.18
C ILE A 8 -3.71 -3.57 0.51
N CYS A 9 -4.19 -3.94 1.70
CA CYS A 9 -3.84 -5.21 2.32
C CYS A 9 -5.03 -5.72 3.13
N HIS A 10 -4.85 -6.80 3.89
CA HIS A 10 -5.97 -7.41 4.62
C HIS A 10 -6.56 -6.48 5.69
N GLY A 11 -5.73 -5.96 6.59
CA GLY A 11 -6.19 -5.20 7.76
C GLY A 11 -5.97 -3.70 7.73
N ASN A 12 -5.12 -3.21 6.83
CA ASN A 12 -4.75 -1.79 6.73
C ASN A 12 -4.05 -1.24 7.99
N ILE A 13 -3.35 -2.10 8.72
CA ILE A 13 -2.57 -1.67 9.89
C ILE A 13 -1.08 -2.01 9.78
N CYS A 14 -0.66 -2.74 8.75
CA CYS A 14 0.74 -3.10 8.53
C CYS A 14 1.22 -2.71 7.13
N ARG A 15 0.95 -3.56 6.12
CA ARG A 15 1.56 -3.41 4.79
C ARG A 15 1.05 -2.19 4.03
N SER A 16 -0.25 -2.01 3.92
CA SER A 16 -0.80 -0.95 3.08
C SER A 16 -0.57 0.45 3.67
N VAL A 17 -0.71 0.62 4.98
CA VAL A 17 -0.44 1.91 5.62
C VAL A 17 1.05 2.24 5.55
N SER A 18 1.92 1.24 5.65
CA SER A 18 3.37 1.43 5.48
C SER A 18 3.68 1.90 4.07
N ALA A 19 3.06 1.28 3.07
CA ALA A 19 3.26 1.69 1.67
C ALA A 19 2.80 3.13 1.45
N GLU A 20 1.67 3.52 2.02
CA GLU A 20 1.19 4.90 1.96
C GLU A 20 2.24 5.87 2.50
N TYR A 21 2.77 5.61 3.71
CA TYR A 21 3.74 6.51 4.33
C TYR A 21 5.06 6.54 3.59
N ILE A 22 5.56 5.38 3.14
CA ILE A 22 6.82 5.29 2.40
C ILE A 22 6.70 5.99 1.04
N PHE A 23 5.62 5.74 0.31
CA PHE A 23 5.42 6.35 -1.01
C PHE A 23 5.30 7.87 -0.89
N ASN A 24 4.51 8.36 0.07
CA ASN A 24 4.36 9.80 0.28
C ASN A 24 5.68 10.47 0.72
N MET A 25 6.51 9.76 1.50
CA MET A 25 7.84 10.23 1.85
C MET A 25 8.72 10.39 0.59
N MET A 26 8.73 9.37 -0.26
CA MET A 26 9.52 9.40 -1.51
C MET A 26 9.06 10.53 -2.44
N VAL A 27 7.76 10.71 -2.55
CA VAL A 27 7.16 11.76 -3.37
C VAL A 27 7.61 13.14 -2.86
N ALA A 28 7.56 13.33 -1.54
CA ALA A 28 7.99 14.59 -0.91
C ALA A 28 9.49 14.84 -1.13
N GLU A 29 10.32 13.80 -0.97
CA GLU A 29 11.76 13.90 -1.16
C GLU A 29 12.15 14.29 -2.58
N ARG A 30 11.33 13.91 -3.56
CA ARG A 30 11.56 14.25 -4.97
C ARG A 30 10.87 15.54 -5.40
N GLY A 31 10.19 16.24 -4.49
CA GLY A 31 9.46 17.46 -4.82
C GLY A 31 8.24 17.23 -5.70
N LEU A 32 7.60 16.07 -5.59
CA LEU A 32 6.49 15.66 -6.45
C LEU A 32 5.13 15.63 -5.74
N SER A 33 5.02 16.26 -4.58
CA SER A 33 3.81 16.19 -3.74
C SER A 33 2.55 16.74 -4.40
N ASP A 34 2.69 17.60 -5.40
CA ASP A 34 1.56 18.14 -6.16
C ASP A 34 1.17 17.23 -7.35
N ARG A 35 1.96 16.19 -7.63
CA ARG A 35 1.73 15.28 -8.76
C ARG A 35 1.27 13.89 -8.35
N PHE A 36 1.54 13.47 -7.11
CA PHE A 36 1.23 12.13 -6.63
C PHE A 36 0.64 12.18 -5.25
N ARG A 37 -0.35 11.32 -5.00
CA ARG A 37 -0.97 11.20 -3.71
C ARG A 37 -1.31 9.74 -3.45
N ALA A 38 -0.88 9.22 -2.30
CA ALA A 38 -1.18 7.85 -1.88
C ALA A 38 -2.11 7.85 -0.68
N ASP A 39 -2.99 6.85 -0.65
CA ASP A 39 -3.86 6.53 0.47
C ASP A 39 -3.82 5.02 0.62
N SER A 40 -4.47 4.48 1.65
CA SER A 40 -4.51 3.04 1.88
C SER A 40 -5.83 2.60 2.49
N ALA A 41 -6.17 1.31 2.29
CA ALA A 41 -7.39 0.73 2.82
C ALA A 41 -7.23 -0.78 2.97
N ALA A 42 -8.18 -1.40 3.65
CA ALA A 42 -8.23 -2.83 3.89
C ALA A 42 -9.26 -3.49 2.98
N THR A 43 -9.08 -4.79 2.74
CA THR A 43 -10.14 -5.63 2.19
C THR A 43 -11.12 -6.08 3.28
N SER A 44 -10.67 -6.19 4.53
CA SER A 44 -11.50 -6.65 5.65
C SER A 44 -11.99 -5.50 6.52
N THR A 45 -12.89 -5.84 7.46
CA THR A 45 -13.42 -4.91 8.44
C THR A 45 -12.81 -5.11 9.83
N GLU A 46 -11.84 -6.02 9.96
CA GLU A 46 -11.33 -6.49 11.26
C GLU A 46 -10.70 -5.38 12.09
N GLU A 47 -10.03 -4.43 11.45
CA GLU A 47 -9.24 -3.42 12.13
C GLU A 47 -9.74 -1.99 11.95
N ILE A 48 -10.95 -1.81 11.47
CA ILE A 48 -11.50 -0.46 11.19
C ILE A 48 -11.30 0.47 12.39
N GLY A 49 -10.72 1.64 12.13
CA GLY A 49 -10.48 2.67 13.15
C GLY A 49 -9.15 2.55 13.88
N ASN A 50 -8.42 1.45 13.70
CA ASN A 50 -7.16 1.25 14.38
C ASN A 50 -6.00 1.94 13.66
N PRO A 51 -5.00 2.47 14.42
CA PRO A 51 -3.80 3.04 13.81
C PRO A 51 -2.85 1.93 13.37
N ILE A 52 -1.76 2.33 12.74
CA ILE A 52 -0.68 1.39 12.36
C ILE A 52 -0.27 0.54 13.56
N TYR A 53 -0.09 -0.76 13.30
CA TYR A 53 0.30 -1.74 14.33
C TYR A 53 1.65 -1.36 14.93
N PRO A 54 1.78 -1.33 16.29
CA PRO A 54 2.99 -0.80 16.93
C PRO A 54 4.33 -1.39 16.45
N PRO A 55 4.48 -2.73 16.27
CA PRO A 55 5.74 -3.27 15.75
C PRO A 55 6.07 -2.78 14.33
N MET A 56 5.05 -2.58 13.49
CA MET A 56 5.26 -2.03 12.13
C MET A 56 5.66 -0.58 12.20
N ARG A 57 4.99 0.20 13.06
CA ARG A 57 5.32 1.60 13.31
C ARG A 57 6.79 1.73 13.74
N LYS A 58 7.23 0.86 14.65
CA LYS A 58 8.62 0.85 15.12
C LYS A 58 9.60 0.62 13.97
N ALA A 59 9.31 -0.32 13.08
CA ALA A 59 10.17 -0.58 11.91
C ALA A 59 10.28 0.65 11.02
N LEU A 60 9.17 1.34 10.77
CA LEU A 60 9.17 2.56 9.96
C LEU A 60 9.99 3.68 10.61
N ILE A 61 9.83 3.86 11.93
CA ILE A 61 10.56 4.89 12.67
C ILE A 61 12.08 4.63 12.63
N GLN A 62 12.49 3.37 12.72
CA GLN A 62 13.90 2.99 12.62
C GLN A 62 14.51 3.37 11.26
N HIS A 63 13.70 3.48 10.23
CA HIS A 63 14.13 3.89 8.90
C HIS A 63 13.78 5.35 8.57
N ASN A 64 13.44 6.12 9.59
CA ASN A 64 13.14 7.56 9.47
C ASN A 64 11.95 7.87 8.55
N VAL A 65 10.98 6.96 8.47
CA VAL A 65 9.76 7.20 7.70
C VAL A 65 8.79 8.03 8.56
N PRO A 66 8.32 9.18 8.05
CA PRO A 66 7.33 9.99 8.78
C PRO A 66 6.03 9.20 8.99
N ILE A 67 5.53 9.21 10.21
CA ILE A 67 4.29 8.51 10.57
C ILE A 67 3.14 9.51 10.56
N GLY A 68 2.12 9.20 9.78
CA GLY A 68 0.89 9.98 9.73
C GLY A 68 -0.15 9.48 10.73
N ASP A 69 -1.36 9.96 10.58
CA ASP A 69 -2.47 9.66 11.48
C ASP A 69 -3.55 8.77 10.83
N HIS A 70 -3.17 8.03 9.80
CA HIS A 70 -4.11 7.15 9.09
C HIS A 70 -4.72 6.11 10.04
N ARG A 71 -6.02 5.90 9.90
CA ARG A 71 -6.77 4.85 10.60
C ARG A 71 -7.28 3.85 9.59
N ALA A 72 -7.27 2.57 9.96
CA ALA A 72 -7.72 1.50 9.08
C ALA A 72 -9.18 1.74 8.65
N ARG A 73 -9.42 1.52 7.36
CA ARG A 73 -10.75 1.60 6.75
C ARG A 73 -10.88 0.53 5.68
N GLN A 74 -12.10 0.14 5.39
CA GLN A 74 -12.33 -0.83 4.32
C GLN A 74 -12.50 -0.09 2.99
N VAL A 75 -11.89 -0.63 1.92
CA VAL A 75 -12.07 -0.11 0.57
C VAL A 75 -13.53 -0.25 0.14
N ARG A 76 -14.05 0.73 -0.60
CA ARG A 76 -15.43 0.74 -1.10
C ARG A 76 -15.43 0.58 -2.62
N ARG A 77 -16.50 -0.04 -3.14
CA ARG A 77 -16.63 -0.25 -4.59
C ARG A 77 -16.50 1.04 -5.39
N SER A 78 -17.04 2.14 -4.90
CA SER A 78 -16.99 3.45 -5.56
C SER A 78 -15.56 3.99 -5.72
N GLU A 79 -14.60 3.49 -4.92
CA GLU A 79 -13.23 3.97 -4.96
C GLU A 79 -12.46 3.50 -6.20
N TYR A 80 -12.98 2.51 -6.92
CA TYR A 80 -12.36 2.10 -8.18
C TYR A 80 -12.20 3.30 -9.13
N GLU A 81 -13.20 4.16 -9.19
CA GLU A 81 -13.16 5.34 -10.06
C GLU A 81 -12.31 6.47 -9.49
N ASP A 82 -12.10 6.49 -8.18
CA ASP A 82 -11.40 7.59 -7.50
C ASP A 82 -9.87 7.51 -7.61
N PHE A 83 -9.33 6.32 -7.89
CA PHE A 83 -7.88 6.10 -7.91
C PHE A 83 -7.42 5.67 -9.30
N ASP A 84 -6.19 6.08 -9.65
CA ASP A 84 -5.57 5.71 -10.92
C ASP A 84 -4.93 4.33 -10.85
N LEU A 85 -4.41 3.97 -9.67
CA LEU A 85 -3.81 2.66 -9.40
C LEU A 85 -4.28 2.14 -8.06
N ILE A 86 -4.53 0.83 -8.01
CA ILE A 86 -4.96 0.12 -6.80
C ILE A 86 -4.00 -1.05 -6.63
N ILE A 87 -3.18 -0.99 -5.58
CA ILE A 87 -2.00 -1.85 -5.42
C ILE A 87 -2.17 -2.78 -4.24
N GLY A 88 -2.19 -4.08 -4.50
CA GLY A 88 -2.27 -5.12 -3.47
C GLY A 88 -0.90 -5.72 -3.16
N MET A 89 -0.84 -6.50 -2.10
CA MET A 89 0.41 -7.06 -1.56
C MET A 89 0.55 -8.56 -1.85
N ASP A 90 -0.57 -9.28 -1.93
CA ASP A 90 -0.58 -10.72 -2.12
C ASP A 90 -1.85 -11.18 -2.84
N GLU A 91 -1.91 -12.47 -3.15
CA GLU A 91 -3.02 -13.06 -3.89
C GLU A 91 -4.34 -12.95 -3.13
N GLU A 92 -4.33 -13.09 -1.81
CA GLU A 92 -5.53 -12.94 -0.99
C GLU A 92 -6.13 -11.54 -1.15
N ASN A 93 -5.27 -10.51 -1.14
CA ASN A 93 -5.75 -9.14 -1.37
C ASN A 93 -6.46 -9.02 -2.72
N MET A 94 -5.89 -9.62 -3.77
CA MET A 94 -6.47 -9.56 -5.11
C MET A 94 -7.80 -10.26 -5.20
N TYR A 95 -7.94 -11.41 -4.55
CA TYR A 95 -9.19 -12.16 -4.50
C TYR A 95 -10.31 -11.31 -3.90
N TYR A 96 -10.08 -10.73 -2.72
CA TYR A 96 -11.09 -9.92 -2.05
C TYR A 96 -11.35 -8.59 -2.75
N LEU A 97 -10.33 -7.99 -3.37
CA LEU A 97 -10.52 -6.79 -4.19
C LEU A 97 -11.47 -7.08 -5.35
N GLY A 98 -11.32 -8.23 -6.00
CA GLY A 98 -12.24 -8.63 -7.08
C GLY A 98 -13.69 -8.73 -6.61
N ARG A 99 -13.90 -9.22 -5.40
CA ARG A 99 -15.24 -9.34 -4.82
C ARG A 99 -15.82 -7.98 -4.46
N ILE A 100 -15.00 -7.05 -4.00
CA ILE A 100 -15.47 -5.72 -3.57
C ILE A 100 -15.63 -4.78 -4.76
N LEU A 101 -14.62 -4.72 -5.63
CA LEU A 101 -14.57 -3.74 -6.73
C LEU A 101 -15.19 -4.25 -8.02
N GLY A 102 -15.32 -5.57 -8.16
CA GLY A 102 -15.79 -6.16 -9.41
C GLY A 102 -14.66 -6.25 -10.44
N GLU A 103 -15.03 -6.21 -11.71
CA GLU A 103 -14.07 -6.34 -12.81
C GLU A 103 -13.13 -5.14 -12.90
N ASP A 104 -11.85 -5.43 -13.12
CA ASP A 104 -10.80 -4.40 -13.34
C ASP A 104 -10.83 -3.94 -14.80
N ARG A 105 -11.85 -3.16 -15.16
CA ARG A 105 -12.09 -2.74 -16.55
C ARG A 105 -10.97 -1.88 -17.13
N ASP A 106 -10.33 -1.08 -16.29
CA ASP A 106 -9.33 -0.11 -16.73
C ASP A 106 -7.89 -0.54 -16.44
N GLY A 107 -7.70 -1.77 -15.96
CA GLY A 107 -6.37 -2.29 -15.68
C GLY A 107 -5.63 -1.56 -14.56
N LYS A 108 -6.35 -1.14 -13.53
CA LYS A 108 -5.79 -0.35 -12.42
C LYS A 108 -5.16 -1.20 -11.32
N ILE A 109 -5.55 -2.47 -11.21
CA ILE A 109 -5.17 -3.33 -10.08
C ILE A 109 -3.86 -4.04 -10.37
N LYS A 110 -2.87 -3.84 -9.52
CA LYS A 110 -1.52 -4.38 -9.67
C LYS A 110 -1.00 -4.88 -8.33
N TYR A 111 0.00 -5.77 -8.37
CA TYR A 111 0.79 -6.13 -7.19
C TYR A 111 1.92 -5.12 -7.00
N LEU A 112 2.24 -4.78 -5.76
CA LEU A 112 3.36 -3.87 -5.51
C LEU A 112 4.68 -4.44 -6.01
N MET A 113 4.89 -5.75 -5.85
CA MET A 113 6.13 -6.40 -6.27
C MET A 113 6.32 -6.48 -7.79
N GLU A 114 5.27 -6.21 -8.59
CA GLU A 114 5.42 -6.12 -10.06
C GLU A 114 6.42 -5.05 -10.48
N TYR A 115 6.67 -4.07 -9.62
CA TYR A 115 7.57 -2.95 -9.90
C TYR A 115 8.99 -3.20 -9.42
N THR A 116 9.32 -4.45 -9.09
CA THR A 116 10.64 -4.85 -8.58
C THR A 116 11.29 -5.87 -9.51
N ASP A 117 12.52 -6.28 -9.17
CA ASP A 117 13.24 -7.34 -9.89
C ASP A 117 12.72 -8.75 -9.55
N THR A 118 11.76 -8.85 -8.63
CA THR A 118 11.07 -10.11 -8.30
C THR A 118 9.55 -9.96 -8.48
N PRO A 119 9.08 -9.76 -9.73
CA PRO A 119 7.68 -9.37 -9.97
C PRO A 119 6.64 -10.43 -9.57
N ASP A 120 7.04 -11.68 -9.43
CA ASP A 120 6.14 -12.76 -9.02
C ASP A 120 6.12 -12.98 -7.51
N ALA A 121 6.93 -12.26 -6.74
CA ALA A 121 6.97 -12.38 -5.30
C ALA A 121 5.77 -11.67 -4.66
N GLU A 122 5.41 -12.13 -3.47
CA GLU A 122 4.40 -11.46 -2.65
C GLU A 122 5.06 -10.84 -1.43
N ILE A 123 4.41 -9.85 -0.83
CA ILE A 123 4.87 -9.30 0.44
C ILE A 123 4.19 -10.09 1.54
N GLU A 124 4.99 -10.88 2.28
CA GLU A 124 4.48 -11.69 3.37
C GLU A 124 3.81 -10.83 4.44
N ASP A 125 2.71 -11.33 5.00
CA ASP A 125 1.99 -10.61 6.04
C ASP A 125 2.76 -10.70 7.37
N PRO A 126 3.30 -9.58 7.88
CA PRO A 126 4.10 -9.60 9.10
C PRO A 126 3.28 -9.90 10.35
N TRP A 127 1.95 -9.86 10.27
CA TRP A 127 1.09 -10.32 11.35
C TRP A 127 1.38 -11.78 11.68
N TYR A 128 1.65 -12.62 10.66
CA TYR A 128 1.93 -14.04 10.81
C TYR A 128 3.42 -14.33 10.93
N THR A 129 4.26 -13.71 10.11
CA THR A 129 5.71 -13.98 10.10
C THR A 129 6.43 -13.31 11.25
N ARG A 130 5.87 -12.23 11.80
CA ARG A 130 6.48 -11.34 12.80
C ARG A 130 7.77 -10.68 12.30
N ASN A 131 8.01 -10.70 10.98
CA ASN A 131 9.19 -10.09 10.37
C ASN A 131 8.84 -8.73 9.74
N PHE A 132 8.77 -7.73 10.59
CA PHE A 132 8.39 -6.37 10.19
C PHE A 132 9.48 -5.68 9.37
N GLU A 133 10.73 -6.01 9.63
CA GLU A 133 11.85 -5.47 8.85
C GLU A 133 11.81 -5.95 7.40
N LYS A 134 11.53 -7.25 7.18
CA LYS A 134 11.40 -7.77 5.82
C LYS A 134 10.24 -7.13 5.09
N ALA A 135 9.10 -6.95 5.76
CA ALA A 135 7.96 -6.27 5.18
C ALA A 135 8.32 -4.84 4.77
N TYR A 136 9.02 -4.12 5.63
CA TYR A 136 9.50 -2.78 5.30
C TYR A 136 10.38 -2.79 4.05
N GLN A 137 11.38 -3.70 4.00
CA GLN A 137 12.32 -3.76 2.87
C GLN A 137 11.59 -4.04 1.54
N ASP A 138 10.67 -4.98 1.54
CA ASP A 138 9.92 -5.33 0.34
C ASP A 138 9.02 -4.17 -0.10
N ILE A 139 8.34 -3.52 0.84
CA ILE A 139 7.48 -2.39 0.55
C ILE A 139 8.30 -1.20 0.03
N TYR A 140 9.45 -0.94 0.64
CA TYR A 140 10.34 0.13 0.18
C TYR A 140 10.75 -0.09 -1.28
N LYS A 141 11.20 -1.30 -1.61
CA LYS A 141 11.58 -1.65 -2.99
C LYS A 141 10.41 -1.47 -3.96
N GLY A 142 9.23 -1.95 -3.56
CA GLY A 142 8.03 -1.85 -4.39
C GLY A 142 7.63 -0.40 -4.64
N CYS A 143 7.61 0.42 -3.60
CA CYS A 143 7.27 1.84 -3.71
C CYS A 143 8.27 2.59 -4.58
N LYS A 144 9.57 2.30 -4.41
CA LYS A 144 10.61 2.92 -5.22
C LYS A 144 10.44 2.57 -6.70
N GLY A 145 10.21 1.28 -6.99
CA GLY A 145 9.98 0.83 -8.35
C GLY A 145 8.73 1.45 -8.96
N LEU A 146 7.64 1.50 -8.19
CA LEU A 146 6.39 2.12 -8.63
C LEU A 146 6.60 3.59 -8.97
N LEU A 147 7.23 4.36 -8.10
CA LEU A 147 7.44 5.78 -8.35
C LEU A 147 8.35 6.00 -9.55
N ASN A 148 9.39 5.18 -9.73
CA ASN A 148 10.26 5.24 -10.90
C ASN A 148 9.49 4.97 -12.19
N GLU A 149 8.57 4.01 -12.17
CA GLU A 149 7.73 3.68 -13.33
C GLU A 149 6.82 4.84 -13.71
N LEU A 150 6.29 5.56 -12.72
CA LEU A 150 5.36 6.66 -12.92
C LEU A 150 6.06 7.99 -13.29
N THR A 151 7.34 8.05 -13.16
CA THR A 151 8.13 9.24 -13.50
C THR A 151 9.07 8.95 -14.66
#